data_3a636078e9186eec8d70e37166f62c7e
#
_entry.id   3a636078e9186eec8d70e37166f62c7e
#
_cell.length_a   1.000
_cell.length_b   1.000
_cell.length_c   1.000
_cell.angle_alpha   90.00
_cell.angle_beta   90.00
_cell.angle_gamma   90.00
#
_symmetry.space_group_name_H-M   'P 1'
#
loop_
_entity.id
_entity.type
_entity.pdbx_description
1 polymer ?
#
loop_
_entity_poly.entity_id
_entity_poly.type
_entity_poly.pdbx_seq_one_letter_code
_entity_poly.pdbx_strand_id
1 'polypeptide(L)'
;MQIELREITDANRDAVLAIRVASHQEAFVSSVADSIDEAARHPEGSPWYRAVYAADEPVGFVMLSWNVTPQPPDINGPWFLWKLIVDERHQGRGLGRAIVEHVIELVRAEGATELLTSHVVGAGSPAGFYRTLGFVPRGDLDPEGEVILRLPLDAISR
;
A
#
# COMPACT_ATOMS: atom_id res chain seq x y z
N MET A 1 -7.87 10.83 -12.76
CA MET A 1 -6.45 11.16 -12.56
C MET A 1 -5.61 10.01 -13.06
N GLN A 2 -4.63 10.31 -13.89
CA GLN A 2 -3.78 9.27 -14.44
C GLN A 2 -2.50 9.13 -13.66
N ILE A 3 -2.22 7.91 -13.24
CA ILE A 3 -0.98 7.59 -12.55
C ILE A 3 -0.27 6.46 -13.29
N GLU A 4 1.02 6.35 -13.03
CA GLU A 4 1.85 5.30 -13.60
C GLU A 4 2.71 4.72 -12.49
N LEU A 5 2.86 3.41 -12.45
CA LEU A 5 3.73 2.74 -11.49
C LEU A 5 5.04 2.41 -12.19
N ARG A 6 6.17 2.85 -11.61
CA ARG A 6 7.49 2.63 -12.20
C ARG A 6 8.43 1.97 -11.22
N GLU A 7 9.32 1.14 -11.74
CA GLU A 7 10.37 0.57 -10.91
C GLU A 7 11.31 1.67 -10.42
N ILE A 8 11.88 1.46 -9.24
CA ILE A 8 12.87 2.37 -8.68
C ILE A 8 14.24 1.93 -9.21
N THR A 9 14.90 2.84 -9.92
CA THR A 9 16.20 2.59 -10.55
C THR A 9 17.18 3.63 -10.05
N ASP A 10 18.46 3.46 -10.43
CA ASP A 10 19.47 4.46 -10.08
C ASP A 10 19.09 5.85 -10.60
N ALA A 11 18.38 5.90 -11.73
CA ALA A 11 18.03 7.18 -12.34
C ALA A 11 16.96 7.96 -11.55
N ASN A 12 16.04 7.28 -10.86
CA ASN A 12 14.96 7.96 -10.15
C ASN A 12 15.01 7.79 -8.63
N ARG A 13 16.00 7.06 -8.13
CA ARG A 13 16.05 6.70 -6.71
C ARG A 13 16.03 7.91 -5.79
N ASP A 14 16.86 8.91 -6.05
CA ASP A 14 16.94 10.08 -5.17
C ASP A 14 15.62 10.83 -5.12
N ALA A 15 14.97 10.99 -6.27
CA ALA A 15 13.68 11.70 -6.32
C ALA A 15 12.59 10.91 -5.57
N VAL A 16 12.59 9.59 -5.67
CA VAL A 16 11.61 8.76 -4.98
C VAL A 16 11.85 8.76 -3.47
N LEU A 17 13.12 8.70 -3.05
CA LEU A 17 13.46 8.74 -1.63
C LEU A 17 13.15 10.09 -0.98
N ALA A 18 13.00 11.14 -1.79
CA ALA A 18 12.64 12.46 -1.28
C ALA A 18 11.15 12.62 -0.96
N ILE A 19 10.32 11.63 -1.33
CA ILE A 19 8.88 11.66 -1.05
C ILE A 19 8.68 11.61 0.47
N ARG A 20 7.80 12.49 1.00
CA ARG A 20 7.53 12.57 2.43
C ARG A 20 6.04 12.73 2.68
N VAL A 21 5.53 12.00 3.68
CA VAL A 21 4.17 12.25 4.17
C VAL A 21 4.16 13.51 5.03
N ALA A 22 2.95 14.04 5.26
CA ALA A 22 2.80 15.18 6.17
C ALA A 22 3.23 14.77 7.59
N SER A 23 3.76 15.71 8.37
CA SER A 23 4.33 15.38 9.67
C SER A 23 3.34 14.68 10.61
N HIS A 24 2.05 15.03 10.54
CA HIS A 24 1.04 14.38 11.40
C HIS A 24 0.80 12.92 11.00
N GLN A 25 1.28 12.47 9.85
CA GLN A 25 1.11 11.10 9.37
C GLN A 25 2.32 10.22 9.67
N GLU A 26 3.45 10.81 10.10
CA GLU A 26 4.69 10.05 10.27
C GLU A 26 4.57 8.95 11.33
N ALA A 27 3.66 9.10 12.28
CA ALA A 27 3.42 8.08 13.30
C ALA A 27 2.71 6.83 12.73
N PHE A 28 2.11 6.94 11.55
CA PHE A 28 1.30 5.87 10.97
C PHE A 28 1.89 5.28 9.69
N VAL A 29 2.89 5.92 9.09
CA VAL A 29 3.41 5.53 7.79
C VAL A 29 4.92 5.61 7.79
N SER A 30 5.58 4.54 7.33
CA SER A 30 7.05 4.51 7.19
C SER A 30 7.48 5.39 6.02
N SER A 31 8.75 5.82 6.05
CA SER A 31 9.35 6.51 4.90
C SER A 31 9.56 5.52 3.75
N VAL A 32 9.83 6.04 2.55
CA VAL A 32 10.16 5.18 1.41
C VAL A 32 11.42 4.38 1.70
N ALA A 33 12.46 5.02 2.25
CA ALA A 33 13.71 4.34 2.57
C ALA A 33 13.49 3.20 3.56
N ASP A 34 12.74 3.45 4.63
CA ASP A 34 12.45 2.43 5.63
C ASP A 34 11.62 1.28 5.03
N SER A 35 10.71 1.61 4.13
CA SER A 35 9.88 0.59 3.47
C SER A 35 10.72 -0.32 2.59
N ILE A 36 11.66 0.23 1.85
CA ILE A 36 12.56 -0.57 1.00
C ILE A 36 13.45 -1.45 1.87
N ASP A 37 13.98 -0.90 2.99
CA ASP A 37 14.78 -1.69 3.92
C ASP A 37 13.97 -2.83 4.52
N GLU A 38 12.72 -2.57 4.88
CA GLU A 38 11.84 -3.58 5.43
C GLU A 38 11.59 -4.70 4.41
N ALA A 39 11.40 -4.33 3.14
CA ALA A 39 11.24 -5.32 2.08
C ALA A 39 12.46 -6.22 1.97
N ALA A 40 13.65 -5.64 2.06
CA ALA A 40 14.89 -6.42 1.96
C ALA A 40 15.07 -7.36 3.15
N ARG A 41 14.59 -6.96 4.33
CA ARG A 41 14.71 -7.78 5.55
C ARG A 41 13.66 -8.89 5.64
N HIS A 42 12.58 -8.80 4.85
CA HIS A 42 11.46 -9.74 4.95
C HIS A 42 11.08 -10.30 3.59
N PRO A 43 12.01 -11.03 2.92
CA PRO A 43 11.69 -11.64 1.62
C PRO A 43 10.55 -12.66 1.72
N GLU A 44 10.29 -13.20 2.91
CA GLU A 44 9.19 -14.15 3.11
C GLU A 44 7.82 -13.51 2.85
N GLY A 45 7.73 -12.16 2.87
CA GLY A 45 6.50 -11.45 2.56
C GLY A 45 6.27 -11.24 1.08
N SER A 46 7.17 -11.72 0.22
CA SER A 46 7.10 -11.52 -1.24
C SER A 46 6.87 -10.06 -1.61
N PRO A 47 7.72 -9.15 -1.13
CA PRO A 47 7.49 -7.72 -1.35
C PRO A 47 7.63 -7.33 -2.81
N TRP A 48 6.68 -6.53 -3.27
CA TRP A 48 6.67 -5.92 -4.60
C TRP A 48 6.38 -4.43 -4.39
N TYR A 49 7.23 -3.57 -4.92
CA TYR A 49 7.00 -2.14 -4.73
C TYR A 49 7.32 -1.34 -5.99
N ARG A 50 6.68 -0.17 -6.08
CA ARG A 50 6.83 0.72 -7.23
C ARG A 50 6.73 2.17 -6.76
N ALA A 51 7.42 3.05 -7.47
CA ALA A 51 7.19 4.49 -7.35
C ALA A 51 5.94 4.83 -8.13
N VAL A 52 5.16 5.77 -7.59
CA VAL A 52 3.94 6.25 -8.25
C VAL A 52 4.26 7.59 -8.89
N TYR A 53 3.96 7.70 -10.18
CA TYR A 53 4.20 8.93 -10.95
C TYR A 53 2.89 9.51 -11.44
N ALA A 54 2.82 10.83 -11.45
CA ALA A 54 1.75 11.59 -12.10
C ALA A 54 2.43 12.66 -12.95
N ALA A 55 2.15 12.68 -14.26
CA ALA A 55 2.74 13.64 -15.19
C ALA A 55 4.28 13.68 -15.09
N ASP A 56 4.90 12.49 -15.06
CA ASP A 56 6.36 12.30 -14.99
C ASP A 56 7.00 12.80 -13.70
N GLU A 57 6.22 13.05 -12.67
CA GLU A 57 6.72 13.47 -11.36
C GLU A 57 6.44 12.37 -10.35
N PRO A 58 7.43 11.97 -9.50
CA PRO A 58 7.14 10.99 -8.46
C PRO A 58 6.29 11.64 -7.37
N VAL A 59 5.14 11.01 -7.09
CA VAL A 59 4.16 11.55 -6.14
C VAL A 59 3.84 10.59 -5.02
N GLY A 60 4.33 9.36 -5.09
CA GLY A 60 4.02 8.38 -4.05
C GLY A 60 4.81 7.09 -4.21
N PHE A 61 4.47 6.14 -3.34
CA PHE A 61 5.14 4.84 -3.28
C PHE A 61 4.11 3.81 -2.80
N VAL A 62 4.15 2.61 -3.38
CA VAL A 62 3.24 1.55 -2.98
C VAL A 62 4.01 0.23 -2.88
N MET A 63 3.70 -0.56 -1.84
CA MET A 63 4.32 -1.88 -1.64
C MET A 63 3.25 -2.89 -1.28
N LEU A 64 3.33 -4.04 -1.93
CA LEU A 64 2.41 -5.15 -1.70
C LEU A 64 3.19 -6.40 -1.31
N SER A 65 2.51 -7.32 -0.60
CA SER A 65 2.87 -8.73 -0.66
C SER A 65 2.20 -9.27 -1.91
N TRP A 66 3.00 -9.82 -2.81
CA TRP A 66 2.53 -10.25 -4.14
C TRP A 66 2.38 -11.74 -4.18
N ASN A 67 1.13 -12.21 -4.14
CA ASN A 67 0.78 -13.63 -4.19
C ASN A 67 1.57 -14.45 -3.17
N VAL A 68 1.64 -13.93 -1.94
CA VAL A 68 2.41 -14.59 -0.88
C VAL A 68 1.59 -15.75 -0.32
N THR A 69 2.30 -16.80 0.10
CA THR A 69 1.64 -17.90 0.80
C THR A 69 1.35 -17.44 2.23
N PRO A 70 0.07 -17.37 2.63
CA PRO A 70 -0.25 -16.93 3.99
C PRO A 70 0.33 -17.85 5.05
N GLN A 71 0.82 -17.27 6.13
CA GLN A 71 1.32 -17.99 7.30
C GLN A 71 0.83 -17.24 8.54
N PRO A 72 -0.46 -17.41 8.88
CA PRO A 72 -1.02 -16.67 10.01
C PRO A 72 -0.35 -17.03 11.31
N PRO A 73 -0.22 -16.10 12.25
CA PRO A 73 -0.64 -14.71 12.17
C PRO A 73 0.40 -13.76 11.56
N ASP A 74 1.58 -14.26 11.21
CA ASP A 74 2.72 -13.42 10.85
C ASP A 74 2.65 -12.90 9.42
N ILE A 75 2.17 -13.73 8.49
CA ILE A 75 2.09 -13.34 7.08
C ILE A 75 0.65 -13.44 6.63
N ASN A 76 0.09 -12.31 6.20
CA ASN A 76 -1.26 -12.22 5.68
C ASN A 76 -1.20 -12.07 4.15
N GLY A 77 -2.10 -12.75 3.47
CA GLY A 77 -2.11 -12.71 2.03
C GLY A 77 -3.24 -13.54 1.46
N PRO A 78 -3.18 -13.91 0.18
CA PRO A 78 -2.03 -13.75 -0.75
C PRO A 78 -1.70 -12.32 -1.17
N TRP A 79 -2.67 -11.38 -1.10
CA TRP A 79 -2.49 -10.02 -1.59
C TRP A 79 -2.69 -9.06 -0.43
N PHE A 80 -1.61 -8.37 -0.05
CA PHE A 80 -1.64 -7.49 1.12
C PHE A 80 -1.03 -6.15 0.73
N LEU A 81 -1.77 -5.07 0.94
CA LEU A 81 -1.25 -3.72 0.73
C LEU A 81 -0.43 -3.35 1.96
N TRP A 82 0.88 -3.38 1.82
CA TRP A 82 1.83 -3.25 2.91
C TRP A 82 2.17 -1.79 3.20
N LYS A 83 2.41 -1.01 2.15
CA LYS A 83 2.75 0.42 2.30
C LYS A 83 2.05 1.22 1.22
N LEU A 84 1.53 2.38 1.61
CA LEU A 84 0.95 3.36 0.70
C LEU A 84 1.40 4.74 1.17
N ILE A 85 2.19 5.41 0.36
CA ILE A 85 2.76 6.71 0.71
C ILE A 85 2.39 7.69 -0.39
N VAL A 86 1.83 8.85 -0.01
CA VAL A 86 1.55 9.95 -0.92
C VAL A 86 2.35 11.16 -0.43
N ASP A 87 3.12 11.77 -1.34
CA ASP A 87 3.93 12.93 -1.02
C ASP A 87 3.05 14.05 -0.47
N GLU A 88 3.49 14.67 0.62
CA GLU A 88 2.72 15.74 1.28
C GLU A 88 2.35 16.88 0.33
N ARG A 89 3.21 17.16 -0.66
CA ARG A 89 2.96 18.22 -1.64
C ARG A 89 1.81 17.89 -2.60
N HIS A 90 1.38 16.65 -2.61
CA HIS A 90 0.37 16.15 -3.56
C HIS A 90 -0.86 15.56 -2.89
N GLN A 91 -0.95 15.67 -1.56
CA GLN A 91 -2.11 15.15 -0.83
C GLN A 91 -3.34 16.02 -1.07
N GLY A 92 -4.52 15.47 -0.79
CA GLY A 92 -5.78 16.16 -0.98
C GLY A 92 -6.24 16.21 -2.43
N ARG A 93 -5.61 15.43 -3.33
CA ARG A 93 -5.91 15.43 -4.75
C ARG A 93 -6.44 14.09 -5.25
N GLY A 94 -6.79 13.18 -4.33
CA GLY A 94 -7.34 11.88 -4.71
C GLY A 94 -6.29 10.86 -5.14
N LEU A 95 -5.01 11.12 -4.92
CA LEU A 95 -3.94 10.19 -5.32
C LEU A 95 -3.99 8.87 -4.58
N GLY A 96 -4.25 8.91 -3.27
CA GLY A 96 -4.33 7.66 -2.49
C GLY A 96 -5.39 6.73 -3.04
N ARG A 97 -6.58 7.27 -3.34
CA ARG A 97 -7.66 6.49 -3.94
C ARG A 97 -7.24 5.96 -5.32
N ALA A 98 -6.63 6.80 -6.14
CA ALA A 98 -6.21 6.39 -7.47
C ALA A 98 -5.19 5.25 -7.41
N ILE A 99 -4.26 5.31 -6.45
CA ILE A 99 -3.26 4.26 -6.27
C ILE A 99 -3.93 2.95 -5.88
N VAL A 100 -4.84 2.99 -4.89
CA VAL A 100 -5.52 1.77 -4.45
C VAL A 100 -6.36 1.19 -5.57
N GLU A 101 -7.06 2.04 -6.33
CA GLU A 101 -7.84 1.56 -7.47
C GLU A 101 -6.96 0.88 -8.52
N HIS A 102 -5.77 1.43 -8.76
CA HIS A 102 -4.82 0.82 -9.69
C HIS A 102 -4.35 -0.55 -9.16
N VAL A 103 -4.04 -0.62 -7.86
CA VAL A 103 -3.63 -1.87 -7.21
C VAL A 103 -4.73 -2.91 -7.31
N ILE A 104 -5.98 -2.52 -7.08
CA ILE A 104 -7.12 -3.43 -7.18
C ILE A 104 -7.17 -4.08 -8.58
N GLU A 105 -7.00 -3.27 -9.63
CA GLU A 105 -7.02 -3.82 -10.98
C GLU A 105 -5.84 -4.75 -11.22
N LEU A 106 -4.66 -4.40 -10.71
CA LEU A 106 -3.48 -5.27 -10.85
C LEU A 106 -3.71 -6.64 -10.23
N VAL A 107 -4.18 -6.67 -8.97
CA VAL A 107 -4.32 -7.94 -8.26
C VAL A 107 -5.51 -8.74 -8.79
N ARG A 108 -6.56 -8.07 -9.23
CA ARG A 108 -7.69 -8.77 -9.86
C ARG A 108 -7.26 -9.47 -11.15
N ALA A 109 -6.40 -8.84 -11.92
CA ALA A 109 -5.88 -9.44 -13.15
C ALA A 109 -5.08 -10.71 -12.85
N GLU A 110 -4.55 -10.83 -11.62
CA GLU A 110 -3.82 -12.02 -11.17
C GLU A 110 -4.74 -13.07 -10.54
N GLY A 111 -6.04 -12.79 -10.46
CA GLY A 111 -7.01 -13.73 -9.91
C GLY A 111 -7.33 -13.50 -8.45
N ALA A 112 -6.91 -12.38 -7.87
CA ALA A 112 -7.19 -12.09 -6.45
C ALA A 112 -8.68 -11.96 -6.20
N THR A 113 -9.15 -12.51 -5.08
CA THR A 113 -10.54 -12.40 -4.65
C THR A 113 -10.71 -11.43 -3.50
N GLU A 114 -9.61 -10.99 -2.91
CA GLU A 114 -9.63 -9.95 -1.88
C GLU A 114 -8.26 -9.30 -1.78
N LEU A 115 -8.26 -8.07 -1.28
CA LEU A 115 -7.04 -7.34 -0.96
C LEU A 115 -7.07 -7.04 0.52
N LEU A 116 -5.99 -7.35 1.21
CA LEU A 116 -5.85 -7.09 2.64
C LEU A 116 -4.99 -5.87 2.87
N THR A 117 -5.17 -5.23 4.02
CA THR A 117 -4.25 -4.20 4.52
C THR A 117 -4.37 -4.17 6.03
N SER A 118 -3.59 -3.31 6.68
CA SER A 118 -3.70 -3.11 8.12
C SER A 118 -3.49 -1.64 8.44
N HIS A 119 -3.92 -1.23 9.64
CA HIS A 119 -3.67 0.12 10.11
C HIS A 119 -3.44 0.14 11.60
N VAL A 120 -2.63 1.11 12.03
CA VAL A 120 -2.41 1.40 13.44
C VAL A 120 -3.67 2.02 14.02
N VAL A 121 -4.06 1.60 15.22
CA VAL A 121 -5.21 2.17 15.91
C VAL A 121 -4.84 3.53 16.50
N GLY A 122 -5.75 4.49 16.40
CA GLY A 122 -5.54 5.80 17.02
C GLY A 122 -6.17 6.92 16.21
N ALA A 123 -6.24 8.08 16.83
CA ALA A 123 -6.75 9.28 16.18
C ALA A 123 -5.79 9.66 15.03
N GLY A 124 -6.35 9.98 13.87
CA GLY A 124 -5.54 10.32 12.70
C GLY A 124 -5.07 9.13 11.88
N SER A 125 -5.45 7.91 12.27
CA SER A 125 -5.09 6.72 11.49
C SER A 125 -5.81 6.74 10.14
N PRO A 126 -5.33 5.96 9.15
CA PRO A 126 -5.95 5.92 7.82
C PRO A 126 -7.21 5.07 7.74
N ALA A 127 -7.76 4.63 8.89
CA ALA A 127 -8.93 3.75 8.90
C ALA A 127 -10.10 4.31 8.09
N GLY A 128 -10.40 5.61 8.25
CA GLY A 128 -11.51 6.24 7.52
C GLY A 128 -11.29 6.24 6.02
N PHE A 129 -10.05 6.46 5.60
CA PHE A 129 -9.69 6.41 4.19
C PHE A 129 -9.99 5.03 3.60
N TYR A 130 -9.52 3.97 4.27
CA TYR A 130 -9.75 2.61 3.77
C TYR A 130 -11.23 2.25 3.79
N ARG A 131 -11.97 2.72 4.80
CA ARG A 131 -13.40 2.47 4.87
C ARG A 131 -14.13 3.07 3.67
N THR A 132 -13.76 4.27 3.25
CA THR A 132 -14.40 4.90 2.08
C THR A 132 -14.14 4.14 0.80
N LEU A 133 -13.10 3.29 0.76
CA LEU A 133 -12.79 2.46 -0.40
C LEU A 133 -13.49 1.10 -0.34
N GLY A 134 -14.19 0.81 0.74
CA GLY A 134 -14.93 -0.44 0.88
C GLY A 134 -14.25 -1.48 1.75
N PHE A 135 -13.09 -1.18 2.33
CA PHE A 135 -12.44 -2.11 3.25
C PHE A 135 -13.27 -2.25 4.53
N VAL A 136 -13.31 -3.46 5.04
CA VAL A 136 -14.01 -3.77 6.30
C VAL A 136 -13.07 -4.55 7.21
N PRO A 137 -13.24 -4.45 8.54
CA PRO A 137 -12.39 -5.22 9.45
C PRO A 137 -12.58 -6.72 9.22
N ARG A 138 -11.45 -7.44 9.21
CA ARG A 138 -11.50 -8.90 9.10
C ARG A 138 -11.90 -9.55 10.43
N GLY A 139 -11.66 -8.85 11.53
CA GLY A 139 -12.06 -9.32 12.85
C GLY A 139 -10.89 -9.70 13.76
N ASP A 140 -9.67 -9.50 13.29
CA ASP A 140 -8.48 -9.86 14.05
C ASP A 140 -7.43 -8.75 13.99
N LEU A 141 -6.43 -8.87 14.83
CA LEU A 141 -5.27 -7.98 14.86
C LEU A 141 -4.04 -8.75 14.40
N ASP A 142 -3.05 -8.03 13.85
CA ASP A 142 -1.77 -8.67 13.56
C ASP A 142 -0.91 -8.72 14.83
N PRO A 143 0.29 -9.35 14.78
CA PRO A 143 1.14 -9.47 15.96
C PRO A 143 1.57 -8.13 16.58
N GLU A 144 1.57 -7.04 15.80
CA GLU A 144 1.89 -5.70 16.29
C GLU A 144 0.65 -4.95 16.79
N GLY A 145 -0.52 -5.57 16.79
CA GLY A 145 -1.75 -4.95 17.27
C GLY A 145 -2.47 -4.08 16.24
N GLU A 146 -2.07 -4.14 14.97
CA GLU A 146 -2.77 -3.40 13.92
C GLU A 146 -4.04 -4.14 13.51
N VAL A 147 -5.06 -3.36 13.15
CA VAL A 147 -6.33 -3.91 12.69
C VAL A 147 -6.17 -4.39 11.24
N ILE A 148 -6.55 -5.63 11.00
CA ILE A 148 -6.53 -6.21 9.64
C ILE A 148 -7.84 -5.86 8.95
N LEU A 149 -7.72 -5.28 7.75
CA LEU A 149 -8.87 -4.93 6.92
C LEU A 149 -8.86 -5.79 5.66
N ARG A 150 -10.05 -6.05 5.12
CA ARG A 150 -10.18 -6.77 3.86
C ARG A 150 -11.12 -6.04 2.92
N LEU A 151 -10.77 -6.07 1.64
CA LEU A 151 -11.61 -5.57 0.58
C LEU A 151 -11.98 -6.74 -0.33
N PRO A 152 -13.22 -7.22 -0.28
CA PRO A 152 -13.64 -8.27 -1.22
C PRO A 152 -13.61 -7.74 -2.64
N LEU A 153 -13.09 -8.53 -3.57
CA LEU A 153 -13.00 -8.15 -4.95
C LEU A 153 -13.96 -9.05 -5.74
N ASP A 154 -14.78 -8.40 -6.56
CA ASP A 154 -15.68 -9.16 -7.40
C ASP A 154 -14.88 -9.94 -8.43
N ALA A 155 -15.37 -11.13 -8.75
CA ALA A 155 -14.78 -11.90 -9.82
C ALA A 155 -14.77 -11.05 -11.08
N ILE A 156 -13.67 -11.13 -11.82
CA ILE A 156 -13.60 -10.42 -13.09
C ILE A 156 -14.61 -11.05 -14.04
N SER A 157 -15.48 -10.24 -14.50
CA SER A 157 -16.42 -10.71 -15.46
C SER A 157 -15.80 -10.83 -16.77
N ARG A 158 -15.91 -11.83 -17.19
CA ARG A 158 -15.68 -12.20 -18.37
C ARG A 158 -16.10 -11.68 -19.51
#